data_52d6dcff71e75fac9c9e9828487f0abc
#
_entry.id   52d6dcff71e75fac9c9e9828487f0abc
#
_cell.length_a   1.000
_cell.length_b   1.000
_cell.length_c   1.000
_cell.angle_alpha   90.00
_cell.angle_beta   90.00
_cell.angle_gamma   90.00
#
_symmetry.space_group_name_H-M   'P 1'
#
loop_
_entity.id
_entity.type
_entity.pdbx_description
1 polymer ?
#
loop_
_entity_poly.entity_id
_entity_poly.type
_entity_poly.pdbx_seq_one_letter_code
_entity_poly.pdbx_strand_id
1 'polypeptide(L)'
;MKWLFLGLGVAFTALICGIGAFRRKLPEKTSEDIDGGVVKRYQTDMPKVIESTEIVSFQCVISLIAACEAEGLGHRVYKLDAAVRDGEVLVKYDWRERGGKSDRAEYTAEADFMVRLQKIVSDYDLASQNGYYHNVSGLPDMYGGSLDIVYATDERIHIHDNQSGILPPEAERELILLFGAATKLERE
;
A
#
# COMPACT_ATOMS: atom_id res chain seq x y z
N MET A 1 49.63 62.51 29.06
CA MET A 1 49.26 61.12 28.90
C MET A 1 47.94 61.06 28.15
N LYS A 2 48.00 60.66 26.85
CA LYS A 2 46.84 60.58 25.95
C LYS A 2 46.47 59.13 25.77
N TRP A 3 45.26 58.74 26.15
CA TRP A 3 44.73 57.40 25.92
C TRP A 3 44.03 57.41 24.59
N LEU A 4 44.58 56.63 23.67
CA LEU A 4 43.91 56.28 22.40
C LEU A 4 43.01 55.10 22.67
N PHE A 5 41.71 55.29 22.51
CA PHE A 5 40.74 54.18 22.39
C PHE A 5 40.64 53.79 20.95
N LEU A 6 41.23 52.61 20.61
CA LEU A 6 40.94 51.93 19.36
C LEU A 6 39.54 51.24 19.50
N GLY A 7 38.60 51.75 18.76
CA GLY A 7 37.31 51.10 18.57
C GLY A 7 37.42 49.91 17.63
N LEU A 8 37.29 48.71 18.16
CA LEU A 8 37.16 47.50 17.37
C LEU A 8 35.72 47.42 16.84
N GLY A 9 35.53 47.75 15.56
CA GLY A 9 34.28 47.52 14.84
C GLY A 9 34.11 46.04 14.54
N VAL A 10 33.26 45.38 15.32
CA VAL A 10 32.85 44.01 14.95
C VAL A 10 31.80 44.13 13.86
N ALA A 11 32.22 43.84 12.62
CA ALA A 11 31.32 43.67 11.51
C ALA A 11 30.58 42.36 11.70
N PHE A 12 29.34 42.45 12.15
CA PHE A 12 28.38 41.32 12.14
C PHE A 12 27.97 41.07 10.70
N THR A 13 28.71 40.21 10.03
CA THR A 13 28.26 39.66 8.74
C THR A 13 27.13 38.69 9.04
N ALA A 14 25.89 39.16 8.88
CA ALA A 14 24.73 38.30 8.89
C ALA A 14 24.83 37.34 7.70
N LEU A 15 25.29 36.13 7.97
CA LEU A 15 25.19 35.00 7.06
C LEU A 15 23.71 34.62 6.97
N ILE A 16 23.00 35.25 6.03
CA ILE A 16 21.67 34.82 5.63
C ILE A 16 21.89 33.48 4.91
N CYS A 17 21.91 32.40 5.71
CA CYS A 17 21.67 31.07 5.17
C CYS A 17 20.29 31.08 4.56
N GLY A 18 20.26 31.27 3.23
CA GLY A 18 19.06 31.02 2.44
C GLY A 18 18.66 29.58 2.64
N ILE A 19 17.74 29.37 3.59
CA ILE A 19 16.93 28.16 3.63
C ILE A 19 16.08 28.23 2.36
N GLY A 20 16.69 27.81 1.26
CA GLY A 20 15.96 27.47 0.07
C GLY A 20 15.00 26.37 0.49
N ALA A 21 13.76 26.78 0.79
CA ALA A 21 12.67 25.86 0.92
C ALA A 21 12.67 25.05 -0.39
N PHE A 22 13.27 23.89 -0.35
CA PHE A 22 13.13 22.88 -1.38
C PHE A 22 11.65 22.49 -1.34
N ARG A 23 10.82 23.31 -1.96
CA ARG A 23 9.45 22.93 -2.29
C ARG A 23 9.60 21.74 -3.24
N ARG A 24 9.66 20.53 -2.65
CA ARG A 24 9.44 19.32 -3.41
C ARG A 24 8.14 19.54 -4.14
N LYS A 25 8.22 19.70 -5.46
CA LYS A 25 7.03 19.72 -6.30
C LYS A 25 6.37 18.37 -6.06
N LEU A 26 5.25 18.37 -5.36
CA LEU A 26 4.36 17.22 -5.39
C LEU A 26 4.11 16.91 -6.88
N PRO A 27 4.15 15.64 -7.28
CA PRO A 27 3.85 15.26 -8.64
C PRO A 27 2.52 15.89 -9.03
N GLU A 28 2.51 16.53 -10.17
CA GLU A 28 1.36 17.26 -10.67
C GLU A 28 0.20 16.28 -10.83
N LYS A 29 -0.92 16.56 -10.16
CA LYS A 29 -2.12 15.76 -10.33
C LYS A 29 -2.58 15.95 -11.76
N THR A 30 -2.43 14.93 -12.57
CA THR A 30 -3.01 14.93 -13.91
C THR A 30 -4.45 14.46 -13.83
N SER A 31 -5.38 15.25 -14.37
CA SER A 31 -6.74 14.80 -14.63
C SER A 31 -6.97 14.92 -16.14
N GLU A 32 -7.32 13.82 -16.76
CA GLU A 32 -7.64 13.74 -18.19
C GLU A 32 -9.07 13.23 -18.32
N ASP A 33 -9.83 13.86 -19.21
CA ASP A 33 -11.13 13.33 -19.62
C ASP A 33 -10.90 12.25 -20.67
N ILE A 34 -11.31 11.03 -20.37
CA ILE A 34 -11.37 9.94 -21.32
C ILE A 34 -12.82 9.60 -21.65
N ASP A 35 -13.03 8.88 -22.73
CA ASP A 35 -14.37 8.47 -23.16
C ASP A 35 -15.05 7.66 -22.03
N GLY A 36 -15.99 8.33 -21.32
CA GLY A 36 -16.75 7.79 -20.20
C GLY A 36 -16.22 8.11 -18.79
N GLY A 37 -15.15 8.90 -18.60
CA GLY A 37 -14.73 9.21 -17.23
C GLY A 37 -13.61 10.22 -17.07
N VAL A 38 -13.37 10.62 -15.80
CA VAL A 38 -12.28 11.49 -15.39
C VAL A 38 -11.16 10.64 -14.80
N VAL A 39 -9.98 10.74 -15.37
CA VAL A 39 -8.77 10.04 -14.89
C VAL A 39 -8.09 10.90 -13.82
N LYS A 40 -7.78 10.30 -12.67
CA LYS A 40 -6.87 10.85 -11.66
C LYS A 40 -5.70 9.90 -11.49
N ARG A 41 -4.51 10.36 -11.84
CA ARG A 41 -3.28 9.57 -11.71
C ARG A 41 -2.21 10.41 -11.05
N TYR A 42 -1.59 9.89 -10.01
CA TYR A 42 -0.46 10.55 -9.35
C TYR A 42 0.38 9.54 -8.57
N GLN A 43 1.60 9.94 -8.32
CA GLN A 43 2.53 9.24 -7.45
C GLN A 43 2.88 10.18 -6.29
N THR A 44 2.62 9.77 -5.07
CA THR A 44 3.05 10.52 -3.89
C THR A 44 4.52 10.22 -3.57
N ASP A 45 5.15 11.15 -2.85
CA ASP A 45 6.56 11.00 -2.41
C ASP A 45 6.62 10.12 -1.13
N MET A 46 6.02 8.93 -1.21
CA MET A 46 6.08 7.95 -0.13
C MET A 46 7.35 7.09 -0.23
N PRO A 47 7.92 6.65 0.90
CA PRO A 47 9.09 5.78 0.91
C PRO A 47 8.87 4.54 0.05
N LYS A 48 9.87 4.20 -0.78
CA LYS A 48 9.86 2.97 -1.59
C LYS A 48 10.59 1.82 -0.91
N VAL A 49 11.24 2.10 0.20
CA VAL A 49 11.87 1.14 1.08
C VAL A 49 11.21 1.28 2.44
N ILE A 50 10.77 0.18 2.99
CA ILE A 50 10.21 0.06 4.33
C ILE A 50 11.25 -0.66 5.18
N GLU A 51 11.63 -0.05 6.30
CA GLU A 51 12.64 -0.63 7.19
C GLU A 51 12.04 -1.59 8.19
N SER A 52 10.78 -1.35 8.59
CA SER A 52 10.08 -2.21 9.52
C SER A 52 9.68 -3.54 8.88
N THR A 53 9.74 -4.59 9.66
CA THR A 53 9.26 -5.93 9.28
C THR A 53 8.02 -6.36 10.05
N GLU A 54 7.53 -5.52 10.97
CA GLU A 54 6.40 -5.83 11.83
C GLU A 54 5.13 -5.17 11.28
N ILE A 55 4.34 -5.93 10.52
CA ILE A 55 3.04 -5.49 10.02
C ILE A 55 2.03 -5.55 11.18
N VAL A 56 1.30 -4.44 11.41
CA VAL A 56 0.21 -4.39 12.40
C VAL A 56 -1.17 -4.37 11.74
N SER A 57 -1.26 -3.92 10.49
CA SER A 57 -2.50 -3.98 9.71
C SER A 57 -2.20 -4.17 8.23
N PHE A 58 -2.99 -4.99 7.58
CA PHE A 58 -2.94 -5.28 6.17
C PHE A 58 -4.34 -5.31 5.61
N GLN A 59 -4.57 -4.58 4.51
CA GLN A 59 -5.82 -4.61 3.76
C GLN A 59 -5.49 -4.68 2.26
N CYS A 60 -6.08 -5.62 1.57
CA CYS A 60 -5.88 -5.77 0.14
C CYS A 60 -7.19 -6.11 -0.57
N VAL A 61 -7.45 -5.41 -1.67
CA VAL A 61 -8.52 -5.76 -2.61
C VAL A 61 -7.88 -6.15 -3.93
N ILE A 62 -8.21 -7.32 -4.42
CA ILE A 62 -7.68 -7.89 -5.67
C ILE A 62 -8.86 -8.27 -6.56
N SER A 63 -8.89 -7.76 -7.78
CA SER A 63 -9.95 -8.02 -8.75
C SER A 63 -9.41 -8.62 -10.04
N LEU A 64 -10.15 -9.56 -10.61
CA LEU A 64 -9.89 -10.17 -11.94
C LEU A 64 -8.47 -10.73 -12.09
N ILE A 65 -8.17 -11.74 -11.32
CA ILE A 65 -6.85 -12.35 -11.21
C ILE A 65 -6.66 -13.35 -12.36
N ALA A 66 -6.15 -12.87 -13.47
CA ALA A 66 -5.90 -13.71 -14.66
C ALA A 66 -4.93 -14.89 -14.36
N ALA A 67 -3.92 -14.67 -13.52
CA ALA A 67 -2.97 -15.71 -13.15
C ALA A 67 -3.60 -16.85 -12.33
N CYS A 68 -4.70 -16.58 -11.63
CA CYS A 68 -5.40 -17.56 -10.81
C CYS A 68 -6.42 -18.38 -11.61
N GLU A 69 -6.76 -17.99 -12.83
CA GLU A 69 -7.70 -18.73 -13.68
C GLU A 69 -7.24 -20.16 -13.96
N ALA A 70 -5.96 -20.34 -14.20
CA ALA A 70 -5.38 -21.67 -14.46
C ALA A 70 -5.53 -22.63 -13.25
N GLU A 71 -5.72 -22.09 -12.06
CA GLU A 71 -5.92 -22.85 -10.82
C GLU A 71 -7.40 -22.92 -10.40
N GLY A 72 -8.31 -22.49 -11.26
CA GLY A 72 -9.75 -22.50 -10.99
C GLY A 72 -10.21 -21.41 -10.01
N LEU A 73 -9.35 -20.43 -9.71
CA LEU A 73 -9.69 -19.31 -8.85
C LEU A 73 -10.50 -18.21 -9.56
N GLY A 74 -10.44 -18.17 -10.90
CA GLY A 74 -11.33 -17.43 -11.80
C GLY A 74 -11.48 -15.94 -11.54
N HIS A 75 -12.47 -15.35 -12.19
CA HIS A 75 -12.83 -13.93 -12.11
C HIS A 75 -13.50 -13.58 -10.77
N ARG A 76 -12.71 -13.42 -9.73
CA ARG A 76 -13.18 -13.09 -8.38
C ARG A 76 -12.62 -11.77 -7.90
N VAL A 77 -13.36 -11.14 -7.00
CA VAL A 77 -12.87 -10.04 -6.19
C VAL A 77 -12.58 -10.60 -4.80
N TYR A 78 -11.36 -10.45 -4.34
CA TYR A 78 -10.92 -10.83 -3.01
C TYR A 78 -10.75 -9.60 -2.13
N LYS A 79 -11.19 -9.70 -0.88
CA LYS A 79 -10.90 -8.74 0.18
C LYS A 79 -10.18 -9.47 1.28
N LEU A 80 -8.96 -9.07 1.55
CA LEU A 80 -8.04 -9.70 2.47
C LEU A 80 -7.70 -8.68 3.55
N ASP A 81 -8.09 -8.94 4.80
CA ASP A 81 -7.79 -8.08 5.94
C ASP A 81 -7.10 -8.90 7.02
N ALA A 82 -6.03 -8.37 7.59
CA ALA A 82 -5.38 -8.92 8.77
C ALA A 82 -4.97 -7.77 9.70
N ALA A 83 -5.20 -7.94 11.00
CA ALA A 83 -4.81 -6.94 11.98
C ALA A 83 -4.40 -7.58 13.30
N VAL A 84 -3.36 -7.03 13.93
CA VAL A 84 -2.97 -7.37 15.29
C VAL A 84 -3.86 -6.61 16.26
N ARG A 85 -4.59 -7.33 17.12
CA ARG A 85 -5.42 -6.75 18.18
C ARG A 85 -5.23 -7.56 19.46
N ASP A 86 -4.88 -6.87 20.54
CA ASP A 86 -4.68 -7.50 21.85
C ASP A 86 -3.71 -8.69 21.83
N GLY A 87 -2.71 -8.64 20.93
CA GLY A 87 -1.71 -9.69 20.75
C GLY A 87 -2.14 -10.87 19.88
N GLU A 88 -3.36 -10.85 19.33
CA GLU A 88 -3.87 -11.85 18.41
C GLU A 88 -3.94 -11.29 16.98
N VAL A 89 -3.78 -12.16 15.99
CA VAL A 89 -3.92 -11.83 14.57
C VAL A 89 -5.32 -12.20 14.12
N LEU A 90 -6.16 -11.18 13.90
CA LEU A 90 -7.51 -11.36 13.36
C LEU A 90 -7.47 -11.25 11.85
N VAL A 91 -7.98 -12.25 11.17
CA VAL A 91 -7.97 -12.35 9.70
C VAL A 91 -9.40 -12.40 9.17
N LYS A 92 -9.63 -11.66 8.09
CA LYS A 92 -10.86 -11.74 7.30
C LYS A 92 -10.51 -12.07 5.86
N TYR A 93 -11.21 -13.04 5.33
CA TYR A 93 -11.10 -13.49 3.95
C TYR A 93 -12.50 -13.46 3.34
N ASP A 94 -12.70 -12.63 2.33
CA ASP A 94 -13.98 -12.52 1.60
C ASP A 94 -13.65 -12.61 0.11
N TRP A 95 -14.40 -13.40 -0.64
CA TRP A 95 -14.36 -13.36 -2.09
C TRP A 95 -15.75 -13.42 -2.70
N ARG A 96 -15.89 -12.79 -3.84
CA ARG A 96 -17.11 -12.78 -4.63
C ARG A 96 -16.77 -13.07 -6.08
N GLU A 97 -17.53 -13.98 -6.67
CA GLU A 97 -17.43 -14.31 -8.07
C GLU A 97 -18.40 -13.46 -8.88
N ARG A 98 -18.01 -13.05 -10.07
CA ARG A 98 -18.91 -12.40 -11.01
C ARG A 98 -19.96 -13.43 -11.46
N GLY A 99 -21.16 -13.34 -10.94
CA GLY A 99 -22.24 -14.33 -11.17
C GLY A 99 -22.88 -14.82 -9.89
N GLY A 100 -22.44 -14.35 -8.74
CA GLY A 100 -23.18 -14.44 -7.47
C GLY A 100 -22.66 -15.42 -6.44
N LYS A 101 -21.63 -16.23 -6.72
CA LYS A 101 -21.01 -17.03 -5.66
C LYS A 101 -20.13 -16.14 -4.81
N SER A 102 -20.13 -16.38 -3.51
CA SER A 102 -19.27 -15.71 -2.55
C SER A 102 -18.98 -16.62 -1.37
N ASP A 103 -17.88 -16.36 -0.69
CA ASP A 103 -17.54 -17.00 0.57
C ASP A 103 -16.84 -15.99 1.47
N ARG A 104 -17.00 -16.16 2.78
CA ARG A 104 -16.41 -15.29 3.80
C ARG A 104 -15.99 -16.12 5.00
N ALA A 105 -14.80 -15.82 5.52
CA ALA A 105 -14.32 -16.35 6.78
C ALA A 105 -13.70 -15.24 7.62
N GLU A 106 -13.86 -15.37 8.95
CA GLU A 106 -13.17 -14.55 9.94
C GLU A 106 -12.59 -15.53 10.97
N TYR A 107 -11.30 -15.40 11.27
CA TYR A 107 -10.62 -16.31 12.18
C TYR A 107 -9.42 -15.65 12.87
N THR A 108 -8.99 -16.23 13.98
CA THR A 108 -7.70 -15.90 14.61
C THR A 108 -6.63 -16.78 13.97
N ALA A 109 -5.62 -16.15 13.39
CA ALA A 109 -4.54 -16.84 12.73
C ALA A 109 -3.42 -17.24 13.71
N GLU A 110 -2.56 -18.18 13.27
CA GLU A 110 -1.36 -18.57 14.00
C GLU A 110 -0.37 -17.40 14.13
N ALA A 111 0.50 -17.47 15.12
CA ALA A 111 1.43 -16.39 15.46
C ALA A 111 2.42 -16.03 14.32
N ASP A 112 2.71 -16.96 13.42
CA ASP A 112 3.61 -16.76 12.28
C ASP A 112 2.93 -16.14 11.05
N PHE A 113 1.59 -15.95 11.08
CA PHE A 113 0.84 -15.43 9.93
C PHE A 113 1.40 -14.10 9.43
N MET A 114 1.62 -13.12 10.32
CA MET A 114 2.16 -11.80 9.94
C MET A 114 3.60 -11.88 9.43
N VAL A 115 4.39 -12.83 9.91
CA VAL A 115 5.75 -13.07 9.42
C VAL A 115 5.71 -13.61 7.99
N ARG A 116 4.82 -14.55 7.69
CA ARG A 116 4.60 -15.08 6.34
C ARG A 116 4.07 -14.01 5.40
N LEU A 117 3.17 -13.16 5.88
CA LEU A 117 2.64 -12.02 5.14
C LEU A 117 3.75 -11.03 4.80
N GLN A 118 4.60 -10.64 5.78
CA GLN A 118 5.75 -9.77 5.56
C GLN A 118 6.74 -10.37 4.54
N LYS A 119 6.92 -11.69 4.56
CA LYS A 119 7.76 -12.36 3.57
C LYS A 119 7.24 -12.15 2.15
N ILE A 120 5.94 -12.28 1.91
CA ILE A 120 5.33 -12.00 0.61
C ILE A 120 5.56 -10.53 0.20
N VAL A 121 5.32 -9.59 1.11
CA VAL A 121 5.54 -8.15 0.84
C VAL A 121 6.98 -7.89 0.41
N SER A 122 7.95 -8.52 1.05
CA SER A 122 9.38 -8.35 0.76
C SER A 122 9.81 -9.09 -0.51
N ASP A 123 9.40 -10.34 -0.69
CA ASP A 123 9.82 -11.17 -1.83
C ASP A 123 9.37 -10.57 -3.18
N TYR A 124 8.23 -9.88 -3.18
CA TYR A 124 7.66 -9.23 -4.37
C TYR A 124 7.89 -7.72 -4.42
N ASP A 125 8.69 -7.16 -3.51
CA ASP A 125 9.03 -5.72 -3.46
C ASP A 125 7.80 -4.81 -3.59
N LEU A 126 6.74 -5.12 -2.82
CA LEU A 126 5.48 -4.39 -2.93
C LEU A 126 5.62 -2.91 -2.54
N ALA A 127 6.64 -2.56 -1.75
CA ALA A 127 6.94 -1.19 -1.37
C ALA A 127 7.40 -0.32 -2.56
N SER A 128 7.93 -0.92 -3.63
CA SER A 128 8.44 -0.17 -4.80
C SER A 128 7.37 0.70 -5.47
N GLN A 129 6.10 0.31 -5.38
CA GLN A 129 4.96 1.05 -5.91
C GLN A 129 4.25 1.93 -4.87
N ASN A 130 4.78 2.04 -3.65
CA ASN A 130 4.16 2.80 -2.59
C ASN A 130 3.80 4.23 -3.02
N GLY A 131 2.59 4.69 -2.70
CA GLY A 131 2.09 6.01 -3.07
C GLY A 131 1.53 6.13 -4.49
N TYR A 132 1.49 5.03 -5.26
CA TYR A 132 0.84 5.03 -6.57
C TYR A 132 -0.67 5.10 -6.42
N TYR A 133 -1.29 6.00 -7.19
CA TYR A 133 -2.73 6.16 -7.25
C TYR A 133 -3.20 6.38 -8.68
N HIS A 134 -4.12 5.55 -9.12
CA HIS A 134 -4.83 5.71 -10.39
C HIS A 134 -6.31 5.44 -10.18
N ASN A 135 -7.16 6.37 -10.62
CA ASN A 135 -8.60 6.22 -10.51
C ASN A 135 -9.27 6.82 -11.74
N VAL A 136 -10.17 6.08 -12.35
CA VAL A 136 -11.02 6.52 -13.44
C VAL A 136 -12.45 6.56 -12.93
N SER A 137 -13.01 7.77 -12.79
CA SER A 137 -14.40 7.95 -12.37
C SER A 137 -15.34 7.75 -13.56
N GLY A 138 -16.48 7.10 -13.33
CA GLY A 138 -17.49 6.87 -14.36
C GLY A 138 -17.36 5.54 -15.09
N LEU A 139 -16.30 4.79 -14.86
CA LEU A 139 -16.15 3.41 -15.33
C LEU A 139 -16.35 2.43 -14.17
N PRO A 140 -16.82 1.20 -14.45
CA PRO A 140 -16.91 0.16 -13.41
C PRO A 140 -15.54 -0.22 -12.86
N ASP A 141 -15.42 -0.37 -11.54
CA ASP A 141 -14.22 -0.85 -10.85
C ASP A 141 -14.12 -2.38 -11.01
N MET A 142 -13.78 -2.83 -12.22
CA MET A 142 -13.83 -4.25 -12.56
C MET A 142 -12.49 -4.98 -12.46
N TYR A 143 -11.39 -4.25 -12.55
CA TYR A 143 -10.05 -4.83 -12.74
C TYR A 143 -9.05 -4.37 -11.71
N GLY A 144 -9.42 -3.40 -10.92
CA GLY A 144 -8.52 -2.72 -10.02
C GLY A 144 -8.36 -3.39 -8.67
N GLY A 145 -7.52 -2.79 -7.86
CA GLY A 145 -7.27 -3.19 -6.49
C GLY A 145 -6.76 -2.05 -5.62
N SER A 146 -6.61 -2.36 -4.35
CA SER A 146 -5.94 -1.48 -3.39
C SER A 146 -5.11 -2.31 -2.42
N LEU A 147 -4.03 -1.72 -1.96
CA LEU A 147 -3.18 -2.29 -0.91
C LEU A 147 -2.88 -1.21 0.12
N ASP A 148 -3.20 -1.51 1.37
CA ASP A 148 -2.89 -0.68 2.53
C ASP A 148 -2.20 -1.53 3.58
N ILE A 149 -0.95 -1.20 3.92
CA ILE A 149 -0.17 -1.85 4.97
C ILE A 149 0.29 -0.79 5.97
N VAL A 150 0.12 -1.09 7.24
CA VAL A 150 0.63 -0.27 8.35
C VAL A 150 1.59 -1.11 9.18
N TYR A 151 2.74 -0.55 9.48
CA TYR A 151 3.79 -1.17 10.29
C TYR A 151 3.79 -0.60 11.71
N ALA A 152 4.39 -1.32 12.64
CA ALA A 152 4.51 -0.90 14.05
C ALA A 152 5.28 0.42 14.22
N THR A 153 6.11 0.80 13.26
CA THR A 153 6.85 2.08 13.17
C THR A 153 6.05 3.23 12.57
N ASP A 154 4.75 3.04 12.29
CA ASP A 154 3.90 3.94 11.51
C ASP A 154 4.31 4.11 10.03
N GLU A 155 5.28 3.36 9.54
CA GLU A 155 5.55 3.27 8.11
C GLU A 155 4.34 2.65 7.39
N ARG A 156 4.15 3.03 6.13
CA ARG A 156 2.96 2.60 5.37
C ARG A 156 3.28 2.30 3.93
N ILE A 157 2.56 1.32 3.39
CA ILE A 157 2.42 1.11 1.95
C ILE A 157 0.97 1.41 1.59
N HIS A 158 0.76 2.26 0.58
CA HIS A 158 -0.56 2.55 0.03
C HIS A 158 -0.48 2.56 -1.49
N ILE A 159 -1.26 1.70 -2.14
CA ILE A 159 -1.33 1.57 -3.59
C ILE A 159 -2.80 1.47 -3.99
N HIS A 160 -3.19 2.17 -5.05
CA HIS A 160 -4.55 2.10 -5.57
C HIS A 160 -4.58 2.21 -7.09
N ASP A 161 -5.31 1.32 -7.72
CA ASP A 161 -5.70 1.41 -9.14
C ASP A 161 -7.09 0.77 -9.29
N ASN A 162 -8.06 1.49 -9.82
CA ASN A 162 -9.40 0.94 -10.00
C ASN A 162 -9.64 0.33 -11.40
N GLN A 163 -8.62 0.28 -12.25
CA GLN A 163 -8.73 -0.25 -13.62
C GLN A 163 -7.70 -1.33 -13.95
N SER A 164 -6.65 -1.50 -13.13
CA SER A 164 -5.57 -2.44 -13.39
C SER A 164 -5.17 -3.20 -12.12
N GLY A 165 -4.59 -4.39 -12.27
CA GLY A 165 -3.95 -5.09 -11.16
C GLY A 165 -2.82 -4.26 -10.56
N ILE A 166 -2.71 -4.29 -9.24
CA ILE A 166 -1.72 -3.51 -8.48
C ILE A 166 -0.55 -4.36 -7.98
N LEU A 167 -0.65 -5.67 -8.09
CA LEU A 167 0.33 -6.62 -7.58
C LEU A 167 0.83 -7.53 -8.71
N PRO A 168 2.05 -8.08 -8.60
CA PRO A 168 2.47 -9.19 -9.43
C PRO A 168 1.50 -10.39 -9.27
N PRO A 169 1.18 -11.12 -10.34
CA PRO A 169 0.23 -12.25 -10.27
C PRO A 169 0.62 -13.33 -9.26
N GLU A 170 1.91 -13.56 -9.10
CA GLU A 170 2.45 -14.53 -8.12
C GLU A 170 2.20 -14.06 -6.69
N ALA A 171 2.34 -12.76 -6.41
CA ALA A 171 2.04 -12.17 -5.10
C ALA A 171 0.55 -12.26 -4.79
N GLU A 172 -0.33 -11.96 -5.76
CA GLU A 172 -1.78 -12.11 -5.63
C GLU A 172 -2.14 -13.54 -5.23
N ARG A 173 -1.57 -14.52 -5.93
CA ARG A 173 -1.80 -15.93 -5.67
C ARG A 173 -1.36 -16.34 -4.27
N GLU A 174 -0.15 -15.98 -3.85
CA GLU A 174 0.37 -16.32 -2.53
C GLU A 174 -0.45 -15.68 -1.41
N LEU A 175 -0.88 -14.42 -1.58
CA LEU A 175 -1.77 -13.76 -0.63
C LEU A 175 -3.10 -14.49 -0.50
N ILE A 176 -3.74 -14.85 -1.62
CA ILE A 176 -5.02 -15.57 -1.60
C ILE A 176 -4.86 -16.94 -0.92
N LEU A 177 -3.77 -17.66 -1.18
CA LEU A 177 -3.52 -18.95 -0.56
C LEU A 177 -3.24 -18.80 0.94
N LEU A 178 -2.48 -17.79 1.37
CA LEU A 178 -2.19 -17.53 2.77
C LEU A 178 -3.48 -17.26 3.56
N PHE A 179 -4.32 -16.35 3.06
CA PHE A 179 -5.58 -15.98 3.71
C PHE A 179 -6.65 -17.06 3.63
N GLY A 180 -6.66 -17.86 2.56
CA GLY A 180 -7.63 -18.93 2.35
C GLY A 180 -7.26 -20.25 3.01
N ALA A 181 -6.09 -20.39 3.61
CA ALA A 181 -5.61 -21.66 4.17
C ALA A 181 -6.53 -22.20 5.27
N ALA A 182 -6.95 -21.35 6.20
CA ALA A 182 -7.81 -21.75 7.30
C ALA A 182 -9.22 -22.15 6.86
N THR A 183 -9.73 -21.58 5.74
CA THR A 183 -11.08 -21.91 5.23
C THR A 183 -11.18 -23.33 4.68
N LYS A 184 -10.06 -23.95 4.33
CA LYS A 184 -9.99 -25.36 3.90
C LYS A 184 -10.01 -26.32 5.07
N LEU A 185 -9.36 -25.94 6.19
CA LEU A 185 -9.25 -26.78 7.39
C LEU A 185 -10.59 -26.92 8.14
N GLU A 186 -11.48 -25.94 8.04
CA GLU A 186 -12.81 -26.00 8.68
C GLU A 186 -13.84 -26.83 7.88
N ARG A 187 -13.51 -27.25 6.65
CA ARG A 187 -14.41 -27.99 5.75
C ARG A 187 -14.07 -29.47 5.59
N GLU A 188 -12.97 -29.92 6.21
CA GLU A 188 -12.60 -31.34 6.34
C GLU A 188 -13.00 -31.91 7.72
#